data_4cacffa1a4d8d7afb32f771de27592a9
#
_entry.id   4cacffa1a4d8d7afb32f771de27592a9
#
_cell.length_a   1.000
_cell.length_b   1.000
_cell.length_c   1.000
_cell.angle_alpha   90.00
_cell.angle_beta   90.00
_cell.angle_gamma   90.00
#
_symmetry.space_group_name_H-M   'P 1'
#
loop_
_entity.id
_entity.type
_entity.pdbx_description
1 polymer ?
#
loop_
_entity_poly.entity_id
_entity_poly.type
_entity_poly.pdbx_seq_one_letter_code
_entity_poly.pdbx_strand_id
1 'polypeptide(L)'
;HKFIVLKSCIVLSSWIFGYFAMKHLPITIVGPINATRPVMVLVGAMLVFGEQLNAWQWAGVVLAIVSFFMLSKSGKKEGIDFKHDRWIYFLVLAAVCGAVSGLYDKYLMAPVADGGRGLSRMVVQSWYNIYQCATMFTVMMLLWWPKRKSTTPLHWHWSIVLISVFLSAADFVYFYALSQPEAMISIVSMVRRGSVIVSFLFGAAVFREKNLKGKVVDLLLVLLGMVCLYIGSR
;
A
#
# COMPACT_ATOMS: atom_id res chain seq x y z
N HIS A 1 17.99 15.71 -3.14
CA HIS A 1 17.38 15.66 -1.81
C HIS A 1 15.88 16.02 -1.84
N LYS A 2 15.49 17.18 -2.42
CA LYS A 2 14.08 17.65 -2.45
C LYS A 2 13.06 16.59 -2.93
N PHE A 3 13.41 15.82 -3.95
CA PHE A 3 12.55 14.76 -4.48
C PHE A 3 12.37 13.60 -3.49
N ILE A 4 13.43 13.24 -2.75
CA ILE A 4 13.38 12.16 -1.77
C ILE A 4 12.61 12.60 -0.52
N VAL A 5 12.71 13.87 -0.11
CA VAL A 5 11.89 14.45 0.96
C VAL A 5 10.42 14.40 0.59
N LEU A 6 10.06 14.80 -0.66
CA LEU A 6 8.66 14.69 -1.13
C LEU A 6 8.15 13.25 -1.09
N LYS A 7 8.97 12.27 -1.52
CA LYS A 7 8.64 10.85 -1.37
C LYS A 7 8.34 10.50 0.08
N SER A 8 9.20 10.90 1.02
CA SER A 8 9.02 10.61 2.45
C SER A 8 7.70 11.18 2.98
N CYS A 9 7.31 12.37 2.55
CA CYS A 9 6.03 12.98 2.92
C CYS A 9 4.83 12.18 2.36
N ILE A 10 4.90 11.74 1.10
CA ILE A 10 3.84 10.93 0.48
C ILE A 10 3.66 9.60 1.21
N VAL A 11 4.77 8.91 1.51
CA VAL A 11 4.74 7.64 2.24
C VAL A 11 4.21 7.83 3.66
N LEU A 12 4.67 8.87 4.36
CA LEU A 12 4.21 9.19 5.71
C LEU A 12 2.70 9.45 5.73
N SER A 13 2.18 10.20 4.77
CA SER A 13 0.74 10.44 4.64
C SER A 13 -0.02 9.12 4.45
N SER A 14 0.48 8.22 3.58
CA SER A 14 -0.12 6.89 3.40
C SER A 14 -0.13 6.08 4.70
N TRP A 15 0.93 6.15 5.50
CA TRP A 15 1.03 5.42 6.77
C TRP A 15 0.11 6.00 7.84
N ILE A 16 0.02 7.32 7.96
CA ILE A 16 -0.88 7.99 8.91
C ILE A 16 -2.33 7.63 8.60
N PHE A 17 -2.76 7.78 7.35
CA PHE A 17 -4.12 7.42 6.95
C PHE A 17 -4.40 5.93 7.13
N GLY A 18 -3.46 5.07 6.77
CA GLY A 18 -3.55 3.62 6.95
C GLY A 18 -3.65 3.22 8.43
N TYR A 19 -2.88 3.85 9.31
CA TYR A 19 -2.92 3.60 10.75
C TYR A 19 -4.30 3.91 11.34
N PHE A 20 -4.85 5.09 11.03
CA PHE A 20 -6.18 5.46 11.52
C PHE A 20 -7.27 4.55 10.96
N ALA A 21 -7.18 4.14 9.72
CA ALA A 21 -8.11 3.19 9.13
C ALA A 21 -8.03 1.82 9.82
N MET A 22 -6.82 1.27 10.01
CA MET A 22 -6.63 -0.03 10.68
C MET A 22 -7.08 -0.04 12.15
N LYS A 23 -7.06 1.11 12.81
CA LYS A 23 -7.53 1.22 14.20
C LYS A 23 -9.06 1.04 14.32
N HIS A 24 -9.81 1.33 13.27
CA HIS A 24 -11.27 1.40 13.30
C HIS A 24 -11.96 0.40 12.37
N LEU A 25 -11.23 -0.20 11.43
CA LEU A 25 -11.75 -1.15 10.45
C LEU A 25 -11.17 -2.56 10.65
N PRO A 26 -11.96 -3.61 10.40
CA PRO A 26 -11.47 -4.99 10.42
C PRO A 26 -10.35 -5.20 9.40
N ILE A 27 -9.36 -6.00 9.75
CA ILE A 27 -8.21 -6.28 8.88
C ILE A 27 -8.63 -6.99 7.58
N THR A 28 -9.72 -7.75 7.61
CA THR A 28 -10.31 -8.42 6.44
C THR A 28 -10.96 -7.47 5.44
N ILE A 29 -11.23 -6.21 5.82
CA ILE A 29 -11.63 -5.13 4.91
C ILE A 29 -10.40 -4.35 4.45
N VAL A 30 -9.48 -4.07 5.36
CA VAL A 30 -8.25 -3.32 5.06
C VAL A 30 -7.38 -4.06 4.03
N GLY A 31 -7.28 -5.39 4.16
CA GLY A 31 -6.48 -6.22 3.27
C GLY A 31 -6.88 -6.09 1.79
N PRO A 32 -8.12 -6.44 1.40
CA PRO A 32 -8.58 -6.35 0.02
C PRO A 32 -8.48 -4.94 -0.58
N ILE A 33 -8.79 -3.88 0.18
CA ILE A 33 -8.64 -2.50 -0.32
C ILE A 33 -7.16 -2.19 -0.60
N ASN A 34 -6.25 -2.58 0.27
CA ASN A 34 -4.82 -2.43 0.02
C ASN A 34 -4.33 -3.29 -1.17
N ALA A 35 -4.97 -4.43 -1.45
CA ALA A 35 -4.64 -5.28 -2.58
C ALA A 35 -5.05 -4.67 -3.93
N THR A 36 -5.90 -3.65 -3.97
CA THR A 36 -6.22 -2.90 -5.20
C THR A 36 -5.12 -1.91 -5.62
N ARG A 37 -4.09 -1.67 -4.81
CA ARG A 37 -3.01 -0.72 -5.14
C ARG A 37 -2.30 -1.01 -6.48
N PRO A 38 -1.98 -2.26 -6.88
CA PRO A 38 -1.39 -2.51 -8.19
C PRO A 38 -2.25 -1.99 -9.35
N VAL A 39 -3.58 -2.12 -9.21
CA VAL A 39 -4.52 -1.57 -10.20
C VAL A 39 -4.46 -0.04 -10.23
N MET A 40 -4.41 0.60 -9.07
CA MET A 40 -4.25 2.07 -8.98
C MET A 40 -2.91 2.53 -9.57
N VAL A 41 -1.82 1.77 -9.35
CA VAL A 41 -0.51 2.04 -9.95
C VAL A 41 -0.58 1.90 -11.47
N LEU A 42 -1.25 0.88 -11.99
CA LEU A 42 -1.39 0.67 -13.43
C LEU A 42 -2.19 1.81 -14.08
N VAL A 43 -3.35 2.17 -13.51
CA VAL A 43 -4.15 3.31 -13.99
C VAL A 43 -3.33 4.61 -13.91
N GLY A 44 -2.59 4.80 -12.83
CA GLY A 44 -1.69 5.95 -12.68
C GLY A 44 -0.57 5.96 -13.72
N ALA A 45 0.02 4.80 -14.06
CA ALA A 45 1.03 4.68 -15.09
C ALA A 45 0.46 5.04 -16.48
N MET A 46 -0.77 4.62 -16.77
CA MET A 46 -1.47 5.03 -17.98
C MET A 46 -1.64 6.54 -18.06
N LEU A 47 -2.07 7.18 -16.98
CA LEU A 47 -2.35 8.63 -16.96
C LEU A 47 -1.07 9.48 -16.96
N VAL A 48 -0.01 9.02 -16.28
CA VAL A 48 1.23 9.81 -16.09
C VAL A 48 2.26 9.54 -17.18
N PHE A 49 2.41 8.27 -17.58
CA PHE A 49 3.41 7.83 -18.56
C PHE A 49 2.83 7.53 -19.94
N GLY A 50 1.50 7.65 -20.14
CA GLY A 50 0.83 7.38 -21.40
C GLY A 50 0.86 5.90 -21.81
N GLU A 51 1.07 4.98 -20.85
CA GLU A 51 1.09 3.55 -21.13
C GLU A 51 -0.29 3.07 -21.63
N GLN A 52 -0.32 2.27 -22.69
CA GLN A 52 -1.56 1.69 -23.18
C GLN A 52 -1.83 0.34 -22.49
N LEU A 53 -3.03 0.21 -21.96
CA LEU A 53 -3.46 -1.02 -21.30
C LEU A 53 -3.96 -2.02 -22.35
N ASN A 54 -3.50 -3.26 -22.25
CA ASN A 54 -4.03 -4.36 -23.04
C ASN A 54 -5.33 -4.92 -22.43
N ALA A 55 -6.01 -5.83 -23.16
CA ALA A 55 -7.29 -6.41 -22.74
C ALA A 55 -7.21 -7.13 -21.38
N TRP A 56 -6.10 -7.81 -21.09
CA TRP A 56 -5.89 -8.49 -19.81
C TRP A 56 -5.75 -7.54 -18.64
N GLN A 57 -5.07 -6.42 -18.86
CA GLN A 57 -4.92 -5.37 -17.84
C GLN A 57 -6.27 -4.69 -17.57
N TRP A 58 -7.08 -4.43 -18.60
CA TRP A 58 -8.44 -3.94 -18.42
C TRP A 58 -9.31 -4.91 -17.65
N ALA A 59 -9.24 -6.21 -17.93
CA ALA A 59 -9.95 -7.23 -17.15
C ALA A 59 -9.54 -7.18 -15.66
N GLY A 60 -8.26 -7.01 -15.36
CA GLY A 60 -7.77 -6.84 -13.99
C GLY A 60 -8.34 -5.61 -13.30
N VAL A 61 -8.43 -4.47 -13.99
CA VAL A 61 -9.05 -3.23 -13.47
C VAL A 61 -10.52 -3.45 -13.16
N VAL A 62 -11.27 -4.06 -14.08
CA VAL A 62 -12.71 -4.34 -13.89
C VAL A 62 -12.93 -5.28 -12.69
N LEU A 63 -12.15 -6.36 -12.58
CA LEU A 63 -12.24 -7.28 -11.43
C LEU A 63 -11.98 -6.58 -10.09
N ALA A 64 -10.99 -5.68 -10.03
CA ALA A 64 -10.71 -4.92 -8.82
C ALA A 64 -11.87 -3.96 -8.45
N ILE A 65 -12.49 -3.33 -9.44
CA ILE A 65 -13.66 -2.46 -9.23
C ILE A 65 -14.85 -3.28 -8.71
N VAL A 66 -15.12 -4.43 -9.34
CA VAL A 66 -16.19 -5.35 -8.90
C VAL A 66 -15.95 -5.82 -7.48
N SER A 67 -14.72 -6.24 -7.16
CA SER A 67 -14.33 -6.63 -5.80
C SER A 67 -14.59 -5.52 -4.78
N PHE A 68 -14.22 -4.28 -5.10
CA PHE A 68 -14.47 -3.14 -4.20
C PHE A 68 -15.96 -2.94 -3.91
N PHE A 69 -16.83 -3.07 -4.93
CA PHE A 69 -18.28 -2.99 -4.73
C PHE A 69 -18.84 -4.17 -3.91
N MET A 70 -18.35 -5.38 -4.13
CA MET A 70 -18.76 -6.54 -3.35
C MET A 70 -18.31 -6.41 -1.89
N LEU A 71 -17.09 -5.96 -1.66
CA LEU A 71 -16.58 -5.69 -0.31
C LEU A 71 -17.42 -4.63 0.42
N SER A 72 -17.87 -3.59 -0.30
CA SER A 72 -18.80 -2.60 0.24
C SER A 72 -20.12 -3.22 0.70
N LYS A 73 -20.68 -4.17 -0.07
CA LYS A 73 -21.88 -4.91 0.33
C LYS A 73 -21.62 -5.83 1.52
N SER A 74 -20.47 -6.49 1.56
CA SER A 74 -20.06 -7.37 2.65
C SER A 74 -19.86 -6.58 3.96
N GLY A 75 -19.23 -5.40 3.89
CA GLY A 75 -19.03 -4.50 5.03
C GLY A 75 -20.32 -3.95 5.64
N LYS A 76 -21.34 -3.70 4.81
CA LYS A 76 -22.67 -3.27 5.33
C LYS A 76 -23.30 -4.27 6.27
N LYS A 77 -23.07 -5.58 6.08
CA LYS A 77 -23.55 -6.63 6.99
C LYS A 77 -22.89 -6.58 8.38
N GLU A 78 -21.77 -5.89 8.49
CA GLU A 78 -21.04 -5.66 9.74
C GLU A 78 -21.27 -4.25 10.31
N GLY A 79 -22.19 -3.49 9.73
CA GLY A 79 -22.52 -2.14 10.16
C GLY A 79 -21.55 -1.07 9.61
N ILE A 80 -20.70 -1.42 8.64
CA ILE A 80 -19.76 -0.48 8.02
C ILE A 80 -20.39 0.08 6.74
N ASP A 81 -20.73 1.36 6.76
CA ASP A 81 -21.25 2.04 5.57
C ASP A 81 -20.11 2.70 4.79
N PHE A 82 -19.73 2.08 3.67
CA PHE A 82 -18.67 2.57 2.79
C PHE A 82 -18.89 3.98 2.23
N LYS A 83 -20.16 4.46 2.23
CA LYS A 83 -20.46 5.82 1.75
C LYS A 83 -20.26 6.91 2.80
N HIS A 84 -20.51 6.58 4.08
CA HIS A 84 -20.53 7.58 5.15
C HIS A 84 -19.46 7.35 6.20
N ASP A 85 -18.75 6.21 6.17
CA ASP A 85 -17.70 5.93 7.12
C ASP A 85 -16.39 6.64 6.70
N ARG A 86 -16.00 7.64 7.50
CA ARG A 86 -14.76 8.39 7.29
C ARG A 86 -13.50 7.52 7.27
N TRP A 87 -13.50 6.38 7.95
CA TRP A 87 -12.34 5.49 8.01
C TRP A 87 -12.10 4.76 6.70
N ILE A 88 -13.15 4.49 5.94
CA ILE A 88 -13.05 3.98 4.56
C ILE A 88 -12.39 5.02 3.65
N TYR A 89 -12.75 6.31 3.78
CA TYR A 89 -12.07 7.38 3.02
C TYR A 89 -10.59 7.48 3.38
N PHE A 90 -10.23 7.38 4.67
CA PHE A 90 -8.83 7.32 5.09
C PHE A 90 -8.10 6.13 4.48
N LEU A 91 -8.73 4.95 4.43
CA LEU A 91 -8.13 3.75 3.86
C LEU A 91 -7.91 3.87 2.34
N VAL A 92 -8.90 4.39 1.61
CA VAL A 92 -8.78 4.67 0.18
C VAL A 92 -7.68 5.70 -0.08
N LEU A 93 -7.64 6.78 0.69
CA LEU A 93 -6.60 7.80 0.58
C LEU A 93 -5.21 7.24 0.87
N ALA A 94 -5.08 6.35 1.87
CA ALA A 94 -3.84 5.62 2.15
C ALA A 94 -3.41 4.74 0.96
N ALA A 95 -4.37 4.07 0.31
CA ALA A 95 -4.10 3.25 -0.87
C ALA A 95 -3.65 4.11 -2.06
N VAL A 96 -4.32 5.22 -2.32
CA VAL A 96 -3.96 6.18 -3.38
C VAL A 96 -2.57 6.78 -3.13
N CYS A 97 -2.29 7.29 -1.92
CA CYS A 97 -0.95 7.80 -1.57
C CYS A 97 0.12 6.72 -1.75
N GLY A 98 -0.19 5.46 -1.39
CA GLY A 98 0.72 4.34 -1.59
C GLY A 98 0.95 4.00 -3.06
N ALA A 99 -0.06 4.13 -3.92
CA ALA A 99 0.08 3.96 -5.36
C ALA A 99 0.91 5.09 -5.98
N VAL A 100 0.63 6.34 -5.61
CA VAL A 100 1.42 7.51 -6.02
C VAL A 100 2.88 7.37 -5.60
N SER A 101 3.15 6.89 -4.38
CA SER A 101 4.52 6.62 -3.93
C SER A 101 5.23 5.60 -4.82
N GLY A 102 4.54 4.53 -5.23
CA GLY A 102 5.11 3.51 -6.14
C GLY A 102 5.44 4.08 -7.52
N LEU A 103 4.54 4.88 -8.10
CA LEU A 103 4.80 5.58 -9.37
C LEU A 103 5.96 6.55 -9.25
N TYR A 104 6.05 7.24 -8.12
CA TYR A 104 7.12 8.18 -7.84
C TYR A 104 8.48 7.47 -7.68
N ASP A 105 8.50 6.24 -7.13
CA ASP A 105 9.72 5.41 -7.09
C ASP A 105 10.22 5.08 -8.48
N LYS A 106 9.33 4.70 -9.41
CA LYS A 106 9.66 4.48 -10.81
C LYS A 106 10.26 5.73 -11.43
N TYR A 107 9.61 6.89 -11.23
CA TYR A 107 10.10 8.18 -11.74
C TYR A 107 11.49 8.54 -11.21
N LEU A 108 11.78 8.31 -9.92
CA LEU A 108 13.08 8.61 -9.32
C LEU A 108 14.22 7.76 -9.89
N MET A 109 13.94 6.48 -10.19
CA MET A 109 14.95 5.51 -10.63
C MET A 109 15.04 5.36 -12.15
N ALA A 110 13.99 5.73 -12.90
CA ALA A 110 14.00 5.67 -14.35
C ALA A 110 15.15 6.54 -14.95
N PRO A 111 15.76 6.10 -16.07
CA PRO A 111 16.80 6.86 -16.75
C PRO A 111 16.33 8.28 -17.12
N VAL A 112 17.26 9.21 -17.16
CA VAL A 112 16.96 10.61 -17.55
C VAL A 112 16.46 10.67 -19.00
N ALA A 113 16.93 9.77 -19.86
CA ALA A 113 16.45 9.64 -21.25
C ALA A 113 14.96 9.34 -21.33
N ASP A 114 14.41 8.59 -20.37
CA ASP A 114 12.99 8.21 -20.27
C ASP A 114 12.19 9.20 -19.39
N GLY A 115 12.69 10.41 -19.19
CA GLY A 115 12.04 11.43 -18.37
C GLY A 115 12.15 11.23 -16.85
N GLY A 116 12.90 10.22 -16.41
CA GLY A 116 13.16 9.95 -14.99
C GLY A 116 14.25 10.83 -14.39
N ARG A 117 14.73 10.48 -13.21
CA ARG A 117 15.81 11.19 -12.49
C ARG A 117 17.13 10.43 -12.45
N GLY A 118 17.16 9.14 -12.84
CA GLY A 118 18.36 8.32 -12.88
C GLY A 118 19.04 8.13 -11.52
N LEU A 119 18.29 8.24 -10.41
CA LEU A 119 18.85 8.08 -9.08
C LEU A 119 19.12 6.61 -8.79
N SER A 120 20.31 6.32 -8.25
CA SER A 120 20.62 4.95 -7.86
C SER A 120 19.73 4.49 -6.70
N ARG A 121 19.38 3.20 -6.73
CA ARG A 121 18.56 2.54 -5.71
C ARG A 121 19.05 2.82 -4.29
N MET A 122 20.34 2.65 -4.05
CA MET A 122 20.94 2.82 -2.72
C MET A 122 20.80 4.26 -2.21
N VAL A 123 20.96 5.24 -3.09
CA VAL A 123 20.77 6.66 -2.74
C VAL A 123 19.32 6.92 -2.37
N VAL A 124 18.36 6.44 -3.18
CA VAL A 124 16.94 6.63 -2.90
C VAL A 124 16.55 5.96 -1.57
N GLN A 125 16.94 4.71 -1.36
CA GLN A 125 16.58 3.95 -0.16
C GLN A 125 17.21 4.54 1.11
N SER A 126 18.51 4.84 1.10
CA SER A 126 19.21 5.35 2.28
C SER A 126 18.69 6.71 2.71
N TRP A 127 18.59 7.67 1.77
CA TRP A 127 18.08 9.00 2.09
C TRP A 127 16.59 9.01 2.42
N TYR A 128 15.80 8.16 1.75
CA TYR A 128 14.40 7.96 2.11
C TYR A 128 14.25 7.53 3.57
N ASN A 129 14.99 6.52 4.01
CA ASN A 129 14.92 6.02 5.39
C ASN A 129 15.33 7.11 6.40
N ILE A 130 16.38 7.89 6.10
CA ILE A 130 16.83 9.00 6.95
C ILE A 130 15.74 10.07 7.08
N TYR A 131 15.17 10.52 5.95
CA TYR A 131 14.09 11.52 5.97
C TYR A 131 12.82 11.01 6.60
N GLN A 132 12.47 9.74 6.38
CA GLN A 132 11.34 9.09 7.03
C GLN A 132 11.51 9.06 8.55
N CYS A 133 12.70 8.69 9.03
CA CYS A 133 13.03 8.70 10.45
C CYS A 133 12.95 10.12 11.03
N ALA A 134 13.56 11.10 10.36
CA ALA A 134 13.55 12.49 10.81
C ALA A 134 12.13 13.08 10.88
N THR A 135 11.31 12.86 9.84
CA THR A 135 9.92 13.32 9.81
C THR A 135 9.06 12.64 10.87
N MET A 136 9.19 11.32 11.03
CA MET A 136 8.47 10.58 12.07
C MET A 136 8.89 11.02 13.47
N PHE A 137 10.19 11.25 13.70
CA PHE A 137 10.69 11.77 14.97
C PHE A 137 10.11 13.15 15.27
N THR A 138 10.07 14.04 14.27
CA THR A 138 9.47 15.38 14.41
C THR A 138 7.99 15.30 14.76
N VAL A 139 7.22 14.47 14.04
CA VAL A 139 5.78 14.24 14.33
C VAL A 139 5.59 13.69 15.74
N MET A 140 6.42 12.73 16.15
CA MET A 140 6.39 12.16 17.51
C MET A 140 6.66 13.23 18.56
N MET A 141 7.68 14.07 18.38
CA MET A 141 8.03 15.13 19.32
C MET A 141 6.94 16.21 19.42
N LEU A 142 6.32 16.59 18.31
CA LEU A 142 5.31 17.65 18.30
C LEU A 142 3.92 17.17 18.78
N LEU A 143 3.51 15.97 18.42
CA LEU A 143 2.14 15.50 18.67
C LEU A 143 2.02 14.57 19.87
N TRP A 144 2.95 13.64 20.03
CA TRP A 144 2.86 12.62 21.09
C TRP A 144 3.58 13.04 22.38
N TRP A 145 4.77 13.60 22.30
CA TRP A 145 5.58 13.95 23.46
C TRP A 145 4.87 14.85 24.46
N PRO A 146 4.14 15.91 24.06
CA PRO A 146 3.40 16.75 25.01
C PRO A 146 2.26 16.01 25.71
N LYS A 147 1.65 15.02 25.02
CA LYS A 147 0.47 14.28 25.50
C LYS A 147 0.79 12.87 26.03
N ARG A 148 2.07 12.49 26.13
CA ARG A 148 2.51 11.14 26.45
C ARG A 148 1.95 10.57 27.75
N LYS A 149 1.72 11.42 28.77
CA LYS A 149 1.19 11.01 30.07
C LYS A 149 -0.32 10.79 30.06
N SER A 150 -1.04 11.48 29.18
CA SER A 150 -2.50 11.45 29.14
C SER A 150 -3.09 10.52 28.09
N THR A 151 -2.35 10.23 27.00
CA THR A 151 -2.89 9.42 25.89
C THR A 151 -2.37 7.98 25.91
N THR A 152 -1.07 7.79 25.76
CA THR A 152 -0.46 6.45 25.63
C THR A 152 0.93 6.45 26.28
N PRO A 153 1.12 5.82 27.44
CA PRO A 153 2.45 5.62 28.00
C PRO A 153 3.30 4.77 27.08
N LEU A 154 4.59 5.05 26.99
CA LEU A 154 5.54 4.27 26.20
C LEU A 154 5.78 2.93 26.89
N HIS A 155 5.33 1.86 26.28
CA HIS A 155 5.70 0.50 26.67
C HIS A 155 6.61 -0.11 25.60
N TRP A 156 7.73 -0.64 26.02
CA TRP A 156 8.65 -1.34 25.13
C TRP A 156 8.09 -2.71 24.75
N HIS A 157 7.99 -2.97 23.44
CA HIS A 157 7.61 -4.29 22.92
C HIS A 157 8.66 -4.77 21.90
N TRP A 158 9.16 -5.96 22.08
CA TRP A 158 10.10 -6.59 21.14
C TRP A 158 9.55 -6.73 19.73
N SER A 159 8.24 -6.80 19.58
CA SER A 159 7.56 -6.79 18.28
C SER A 159 7.92 -5.57 17.44
N ILE A 160 8.25 -4.42 18.06
CA ILE A 160 8.66 -3.20 17.33
C ILE A 160 9.95 -3.45 16.57
N VAL A 161 10.93 -4.10 17.22
CA VAL A 161 12.21 -4.42 16.59
C VAL A 161 12.03 -5.43 15.46
N LEU A 162 11.24 -6.49 15.69
CA LEU A 162 10.96 -7.50 14.67
C LEU A 162 10.27 -6.88 13.45
N ILE A 163 9.25 -6.04 13.65
CA ILE A 163 8.56 -5.32 12.57
C ILE A 163 9.57 -4.46 11.80
N SER A 164 10.45 -3.73 12.48
CA SER A 164 11.44 -2.85 11.84
C SER A 164 12.42 -3.63 10.97
N VAL A 165 12.92 -4.76 11.46
CA VAL A 165 13.86 -5.63 10.71
C VAL A 165 13.17 -6.21 9.47
N PHE A 166 12.00 -6.81 9.63
CA PHE A 166 11.27 -7.40 8.49
C PHE A 166 10.82 -6.35 7.47
N LEU A 167 10.40 -5.17 7.93
CA LEU A 167 10.01 -4.08 7.03
C LEU A 167 11.20 -3.56 6.24
N SER A 168 12.35 -3.37 6.89
CA SER A 168 13.59 -2.92 6.22
C SER A 168 14.08 -3.96 5.20
N ALA A 169 14.02 -5.25 5.55
CA ALA A 169 14.36 -6.33 4.62
C ALA A 169 13.40 -6.36 3.42
N ALA A 170 12.09 -6.23 3.67
CA ALA A 170 11.08 -6.19 2.60
C ALA A 170 11.28 -4.99 1.67
N ASP A 171 11.59 -3.81 2.20
CA ASP A 171 11.87 -2.63 1.39
C ASP A 171 13.17 -2.80 0.59
N PHE A 172 14.21 -3.40 1.16
CA PHE A 172 15.44 -3.71 0.43
C PHE A 172 15.17 -4.61 -0.78
N VAL A 173 14.43 -5.72 -0.58
CA VAL A 173 14.07 -6.65 -1.66
C VAL A 173 13.16 -5.95 -2.69
N TYR A 174 12.23 -5.12 -2.26
CA TYR A 174 11.36 -4.34 -3.15
C TYR A 174 12.17 -3.41 -4.07
N PHE A 175 13.07 -2.61 -3.50
CA PHE A 175 13.92 -1.71 -4.29
C PHE A 175 14.91 -2.47 -5.17
N TYR A 176 15.39 -3.63 -4.70
CA TYR A 176 16.23 -4.52 -5.52
C TYR A 176 15.46 -5.02 -6.75
N ALA A 177 14.26 -5.55 -6.55
CA ALA A 177 13.41 -6.00 -7.65
C ALA A 177 13.10 -4.87 -8.63
N LEU A 178 12.77 -3.68 -8.12
CA LEU A 178 12.41 -2.52 -8.96
C LEU A 178 13.61 -1.95 -9.73
N SER A 179 14.85 -2.22 -9.31
CA SER A 179 16.07 -1.76 -9.99
C SER A 179 16.52 -2.67 -11.14
N GLN A 180 15.87 -3.82 -11.36
CA GLN A 180 16.19 -4.67 -12.50
C GLN A 180 15.73 -4.01 -13.81
N PRO A 181 16.50 -4.12 -14.93
CA PRO A 181 16.21 -3.42 -16.18
C PRO A 181 14.84 -3.74 -16.77
N GLU A 182 14.37 -4.98 -16.60
CA GLU A 182 13.08 -5.46 -17.13
C GLU A 182 11.95 -5.46 -16.10
N ALA A 183 12.17 -4.86 -14.91
CA ALA A 183 11.19 -4.89 -13.84
C ALA A 183 9.98 -3.99 -14.14
N MET A 184 8.83 -4.62 -14.30
CA MET A 184 7.55 -3.92 -14.37
C MET A 184 7.08 -3.61 -12.95
N ILE A 185 6.86 -2.33 -12.66
CA ILE A 185 6.41 -1.89 -11.34
C ILE A 185 5.08 -2.54 -10.92
N SER A 186 4.20 -2.82 -11.88
CA SER A 186 2.92 -3.51 -11.64
C SER A 186 3.14 -4.92 -11.08
N ILE A 187 4.09 -5.70 -11.65
CA ILE A 187 4.42 -7.05 -11.19
C ILE A 187 5.03 -7.01 -9.78
N VAL A 188 6.02 -6.16 -9.57
CA VAL A 188 6.68 -6.01 -8.25
C VAL A 188 5.66 -5.59 -7.19
N SER A 189 4.78 -4.64 -7.53
CA SER A 189 3.68 -4.21 -6.64
C SER A 189 2.71 -5.34 -6.34
N MET A 190 2.38 -6.17 -7.32
CA MET A 190 1.50 -7.33 -7.20
C MET A 190 2.06 -8.37 -6.24
N VAL A 191 3.31 -8.80 -6.45
CA VAL A 191 3.98 -9.78 -5.58
C VAL A 191 4.03 -9.26 -4.14
N ARG A 192 4.37 -7.98 -3.94
CA ARG A 192 4.37 -7.34 -2.61
C ARG A 192 2.99 -7.41 -1.94
N ARG A 193 1.89 -7.39 -2.70
CA ARG A 193 0.52 -7.47 -2.18
C ARG A 193 0.05 -8.90 -1.89
N GLY A 194 0.77 -9.93 -2.30
CA GLY A 194 0.49 -11.32 -1.90
C GLY A 194 0.42 -11.52 -0.39
N SER A 195 1.07 -10.64 0.41
CA SER A 195 0.95 -10.59 1.87
C SER A 195 -0.49 -10.39 2.38
N VAL A 196 -1.40 -9.89 1.56
CA VAL A 196 -2.82 -9.73 1.92
C VAL A 196 -3.48 -11.07 2.21
N ILE A 197 -3.07 -12.15 1.53
CA ILE A 197 -3.56 -13.51 1.80
C ILE A 197 -3.22 -13.89 3.26
N VAL A 198 -1.97 -13.67 3.66
CA VAL A 198 -1.50 -13.98 5.02
C VAL A 198 -2.26 -13.14 6.06
N SER A 199 -2.40 -11.83 5.81
CA SER A 199 -3.13 -10.92 6.69
C SER A 199 -4.61 -11.31 6.82
N PHE A 200 -5.23 -11.75 5.71
CA PHE A 200 -6.61 -12.20 5.70
C PHE A 200 -6.80 -13.48 6.51
N LEU A 201 -5.94 -14.49 6.29
CA LEU A 201 -5.98 -15.74 7.02
C LEU A 201 -5.76 -15.52 8.53
N PHE A 202 -4.82 -14.64 8.87
CA PHE A 202 -4.55 -14.30 10.26
C PHE A 202 -5.74 -13.57 10.90
N GLY A 203 -6.34 -12.61 10.20
CA GLY A 203 -7.56 -11.91 10.64
C GLY A 203 -8.72 -12.86 10.88
N ALA A 204 -8.91 -13.81 9.97
CA ALA A 204 -9.96 -14.82 10.08
C ALA A 204 -9.72 -15.79 11.26
N ALA A 205 -8.49 -16.29 11.43
CA ALA A 205 -8.16 -17.32 12.42
C ALA A 205 -8.00 -16.74 13.84
N VAL A 206 -7.27 -15.62 13.99
CA VAL A 206 -6.89 -15.07 15.30
C VAL A 206 -7.94 -14.11 15.81
N PHE A 207 -8.43 -13.20 14.98
CA PHE A 207 -9.43 -12.21 15.40
C PHE A 207 -10.88 -12.72 15.29
N ARG A 208 -11.09 -13.93 14.75
CA ARG A 208 -12.41 -14.54 14.57
C ARG A 208 -13.43 -13.58 13.94
N GLU A 209 -12.99 -12.85 12.92
CA GLU A 209 -13.84 -11.87 12.27
C GLU A 209 -15.08 -12.51 11.63
N LYS A 210 -16.18 -11.75 11.61
CA LYS A 210 -17.47 -12.22 11.09
C LYS A 210 -17.54 -12.11 9.56
N ASN A 211 -18.53 -12.81 8.97
CA ASN A 211 -18.88 -12.72 7.55
C ASN A 211 -17.74 -13.03 6.57
N LEU A 212 -16.90 -14.02 6.91
CA LEU A 212 -15.71 -14.38 6.13
C LEU A 212 -16.04 -14.85 4.71
N LYS A 213 -17.17 -15.55 4.48
CA LYS A 213 -17.53 -16.08 3.15
C LYS A 213 -17.59 -14.99 2.07
N GLY A 214 -18.23 -13.85 2.36
CA GLY A 214 -18.29 -12.71 1.43
C GLY A 214 -16.90 -12.13 1.17
N LYS A 215 -16.13 -11.91 2.23
CA LYS A 215 -14.78 -11.33 2.15
C LYS A 215 -13.75 -12.24 1.45
N VAL A 216 -13.92 -13.58 1.53
CA VAL A 216 -13.11 -14.55 0.76
C VAL A 216 -13.37 -14.38 -0.73
N VAL A 217 -14.63 -14.23 -1.15
CA VAL A 217 -14.96 -14.00 -2.57
C VAL A 217 -14.32 -12.69 -3.06
N ASP A 218 -14.39 -11.63 -2.26
CA ASP A 218 -13.78 -10.35 -2.57
C ASP A 218 -12.26 -10.47 -2.74
N LEU A 219 -11.60 -11.18 -1.82
CA LEU A 219 -10.18 -11.45 -1.90
C LEU A 219 -9.81 -12.25 -3.17
N LEU A 220 -10.58 -13.29 -3.49
CA LEU A 220 -10.36 -14.10 -4.69
C LEU A 220 -10.49 -13.26 -5.97
N LEU A 221 -11.47 -12.36 -6.04
CA LEU A 221 -11.62 -11.46 -7.19
C LEU A 221 -10.42 -10.52 -7.36
N VAL A 222 -9.91 -9.96 -6.25
CA VAL A 222 -8.68 -9.13 -6.29
C VAL A 222 -7.49 -9.96 -6.77
N LEU A 223 -7.33 -11.18 -6.24
CA LEU A 223 -6.23 -12.06 -6.65
C LEU A 223 -6.33 -12.46 -8.13
N LEU A 224 -7.53 -12.76 -8.63
CA LEU A 224 -7.77 -12.99 -10.06
C LEU A 224 -7.44 -11.74 -10.89
N GLY A 225 -7.82 -10.56 -10.42
CA GLY A 225 -7.45 -9.30 -11.04
C GLY A 225 -5.93 -9.13 -11.13
N MET A 226 -5.19 -9.47 -10.06
CA MET A 226 -3.73 -9.46 -10.08
C MET A 226 -3.14 -10.47 -11.07
N VAL A 227 -3.72 -11.67 -11.19
CA VAL A 227 -3.29 -12.66 -12.20
C VAL A 227 -3.51 -12.14 -13.63
N CYS A 228 -4.66 -11.51 -13.90
CA CYS A 228 -4.92 -10.86 -15.20
C CYS A 228 -3.89 -9.76 -15.49
N LEU A 229 -3.51 -8.94 -14.50
CA LEU A 229 -2.46 -7.93 -14.65
C LEU A 229 -1.11 -8.58 -14.97
N TYR A 230 -0.78 -9.70 -14.33
CA TYR A 230 0.47 -10.42 -14.58
C TYR A 230 0.52 -10.98 -16.01
N ILE A 231 -0.57 -11.61 -16.48
CA ILE A 231 -0.66 -12.14 -17.85
C ILE A 231 -0.53 -10.98 -18.86
N GLY A 232 -1.20 -9.86 -18.59
CA GLY A 232 -1.18 -8.68 -19.45
C GLY A 232 0.15 -7.90 -19.44
N SER A 233 1.04 -8.17 -18.50
CA SER A 233 2.35 -7.51 -18.41
C SER A 233 3.48 -8.36 -19.04
N ARG A 234 3.17 -9.53 -19.58
CA ARG A 234 4.04 -10.36 -20.40
C ARG A 234 3.87 -10.04 -21.88
#